data_5d45eafc679350c037eb6c4007065e34
#
_entry.id   5d45eafc679350c037eb6c4007065e34
#
_cell.length_a   1.000
_cell.length_b   1.000
_cell.length_c   1.000
_cell.angle_alpha   90.00
_cell.angle_beta   90.00
_cell.angle_gamma   90.00
#
_symmetry.space_group_name_H-M   'P 1'
#
loop_
_entity.id
_entity.type
_entity.pdbx_description
1 polymer ?
#
loop_
_entity_poly.entity_id
_entity_poly.type
_entity_poly.pdbx_seq_one_letter_code
_entity_poly.pdbx_strand_id
1 'polypeptide(L)'
;MNKNKKIILVAFGSNNLNKSIKRFLFQAEQSKFYDQIKIFKENDFDQKMNNFILKITKEKKRGFGYWIWKPYFVLKVLEESNFGDIVNYADIGCHIIGENKKRFNDYLNILNDENVWLLPFQYKEDYKILNNKYHYPRIEEYKFTKSDLFEYYDCLNNKEIINTPQFWAGSFFIKKTENSLYFMKQWLDIFFKRFDLVDDTNS
;
A
#
# COMPACT_ATOMS: atom_id res chain seq x y z
N MET A 1 -11.81 1.28 29.27
CA MET A 1 -10.34 1.48 29.25
C MET A 1 -9.96 1.71 27.78
N ASN A 2 -9.60 2.94 27.42
CA ASN A 2 -9.03 3.20 26.10
C ASN A 2 -7.66 2.49 26.04
N LYS A 3 -7.61 1.32 25.40
CA LYS A 3 -6.32 0.72 25.03
C LYS A 3 -5.66 1.71 24.10
N ASN A 4 -4.47 2.19 24.44
CA ASN A 4 -3.67 3.01 23.52
C ASN A 4 -3.55 2.28 22.20
N LYS A 5 -4.15 2.85 21.14
CA LYS A 5 -4.06 2.33 19.77
C LYS A 5 -2.59 2.38 19.36
N LYS A 6 -2.07 1.28 18.83
CA LYS A 6 -0.71 1.23 18.30
C LYS A 6 -0.67 1.71 16.87
N ILE A 7 0.42 2.39 16.53
CA ILE A 7 0.75 2.79 15.17
C ILE A 7 1.91 1.92 14.70
N ILE A 8 1.68 1.13 13.67
CA ILE A 8 2.63 0.13 13.19
C ILE A 8 3.05 0.49 11.76
N LEU A 9 4.34 0.74 11.54
CA LEU A 9 4.88 0.93 10.19
C LEU A 9 5.13 -0.44 9.56
N VAL A 10 4.67 -0.60 8.32
CA VAL A 10 4.91 -1.80 7.50
C VAL A 10 5.58 -1.41 6.20
N ALA A 11 6.66 -2.08 5.85
CA ALA A 11 7.33 -1.96 4.57
C ALA A 11 7.86 -3.33 4.12
N PHE A 12 8.11 -3.47 2.82
CA PHE A 12 8.82 -4.60 2.25
C PHE A 12 10.04 -4.11 1.47
N GLY A 13 11.16 -4.80 1.61
CA GLY A 13 12.36 -4.53 0.83
C GLY A 13 13.04 -5.84 0.42
N SER A 14 13.18 -6.07 -0.90
CA SER A 14 13.93 -7.21 -1.41
C SER A 14 15.42 -7.12 -1.04
N ASN A 15 16.12 -8.23 -1.08
CA ASN A 15 17.51 -8.36 -0.60
C ASN A 15 18.51 -7.41 -1.32
N ASN A 16 18.21 -6.98 -2.54
CA ASN A 16 19.01 -6.02 -3.28
C ASN A 16 18.83 -4.56 -2.81
N LEU A 17 17.85 -4.26 -1.94
CA LEU A 17 17.51 -2.93 -1.44
C LEU A 17 18.08 -2.62 -0.05
N ASN A 18 19.15 -3.29 0.38
CA ASN A 18 19.69 -3.14 1.72
C ASN A 18 20.02 -1.70 2.13
N LYS A 19 20.49 -0.85 1.21
CA LYS A 19 20.76 0.57 1.49
C LYS A 19 19.48 1.34 1.78
N SER A 20 18.42 1.11 1.00
CA SER A 20 17.11 1.72 1.18
C SER A 20 16.47 1.24 2.50
N ILE A 21 16.59 -0.04 2.82
CA ILE A 21 16.09 -0.62 4.09
C ILE A 21 16.76 0.07 5.28
N LYS A 22 18.09 0.19 5.28
CA LYS A 22 18.83 0.84 6.37
C LYS A 22 18.43 2.31 6.54
N ARG A 23 18.34 3.06 5.43
CA ARG A 23 17.90 4.46 5.45
C ARG A 23 16.49 4.60 5.98
N PHE A 24 15.56 3.79 5.46
CA PHE A 24 14.15 3.83 5.82
C PHE A 24 13.94 3.51 7.31
N LEU A 25 14.59 2.45 7.81
CA LEU A 25 14.56 2.08 9.24
C LEU A 25 15.07 3.23 10.11
N PHE A 26 16.25 3.77 9.78
CA PHE A 26 16.81 4.89 10.53
C PHE A 26 15.84 6.10 10.57
N GLN A 27 15.26 6.48 9.43
CA GLN A 27 14.31 7.59 9.36
C GLN A 27 13.03 7.31 10.18
N ALA A 28 12.53 6.08 10.12
CA ALA A 28 11.37 5.66 10.90
C ALA A 28 11.61 5.74 12.41
N GLU A 29 12.75 5.25 12.89
CA GLU A 29 13.15 5.32 14.29
C GLU A 29 13.34 6.77 14.77
N GLN A 30 14.01 7.61 13.97
CA GLN A 30 14.23 9.02 14.32
C GLN A 30 12.93 9.84 14.34
N SER A 31 11.94 9.47 13.55
CA SER A 31 10.65 10.18 13.50
C SER A 31 9.86 10.07 14.80
N LYS A 32 10.03 8.97 15.55
CA LYS A 32 9.25 8.62 16.74
C LYS A 32 7.73 8.63 16.49
N PHE A 33 7.30 8.31 15.27
CA PHE A 33 5.89 8.27 14.88
C PHE A 33 5.24 6.93 15.19
N TYR A 34 6.03 5.87 15.29
CA TYR A 34 5.55 4.49 15.30
C TYR A 34 5.88 3.78 16.62
N ASP A 35 4.91 3.02 17.12
CA ASP A 35 5.10 2.13 18.28
C ASP A 35 5.84 0.85 17.88
N GLN A 36 5.68 0.44 16.61
CA GLN A 36 6.35 -0.72 16.03
C GLN A 36 6.75 -0.43 14.58
N ILE A 37 7.90 -0.98 14.18
CA ILE A 37 8.39 -0.91 12.79
C ILE A 37 8.65 -2.33 12.33
N LYS A 38 7.92 -2.76 11.28
CA LYS A 38 8.01 -4.08 10.67
C LYS A 38 8.47 -3.94 9.22
N ILE A 39 9.74 -4.22 8.94
CA ILE A 39 10.28 -4.25 7.59
C ILE A 39 10.48 -5.69 7.18
N PHE A 40 9.65 -6.17 6.28
CA PHE A 40 9.68 -7.53 5.76
C PHE A 40 10.65 -7.69 4.60
N LYS A 41 11.17 -8.91 4.45
CA LYS A 41 12.08 -9.33 3.39
C LYS A 41 11.57 -10.59 2.69
N GLU A 42 12.32 -11.05 1.72
CA GLU A 42 11.99 -12.25 0.94
C GLU A 42 11.81 -13.50 1.81
N ASN A 43 12.60 -13.64 2.87
CA ASN A 43 12.55 -14.80 3.77
C ASN A 43 11.37 -14.78 4.75
N ASP A 44 10.59 -13.68 4.80
CA ASP A 44 9.44 -13.55 5.70
C ASP A 44 8.13 -14.07 5.08
N PHE A 45 8.16 -14.47 3.81
CA PHE A 45 7.05 -15.15 3.18
C PHE A 45 6.93 -16.59 3.67
N ASP A 46 5.71 -17.06 3.84
CA ASP A 46 5.46 -18.48 4.03
C ASP A 46 5.73 -19.31 2.76
N GLN A 47 5.78 -20.62 2.91
CA GLN A 47 6.09 -21.55 1.80
C GLN A 47 5.07 -21.42 0.66
N LYS A 48 3.79 -21.22 0.98
CA LYS A 48 2.73 -21.10 -0.03
C LYS A 48 2.92 -19.84 -0.87
N MET A 49 3.19 -18.71 -0.21
CA MET A 49 3.45 -17.42 -0.88
C MET A 49 4.74 -17.48 -1.71
N ASN A 50 5.82 -18.05 -1.18
CA ASN A 50 7.06 -18.23 -1.92
C ASN A 50 6.83 -19.04 -3.21
N ASN A 51 6.14 -20.15 -3.12
CA ASN A 51 5.83 -20.98 -4.29
C ASN A 51 5.00 -20.21 -5.32
N PHE A 52 4.03 -19.41 -4.86
CA PHE A 52 3.20 -18.58 -5.73
C PHE A 52 4.04 -17.50 -6.43
N ILE A 53 4.87 -16.77 -5.69
CA ILE A 53 5.75 -15.74 -6.24
C ILE A 53 6.70 -16.36 -7.28
N LEU A 54 7.33 -17.50 -7.00
CA LEU A 54 8.20 -18.19 -7.94
C LEU A 54 7.47 -18.57 -9.24
N LYS A 55 6.20 -18.99 -9.13
CA LYS A 55 5.36 -19.32 -10.29
C LYS A 55 5.11 -18.09 -11.17
N ILE A 56 4.63 -16.98 -10.57
CA ILE A 56 4.22 -15.77 -11.32
C ILE A 56 5.40 -14.94 -11.82
N THR A 57 6.60 -15.11 -11.23
CA THR A 57 7.80 -14.39 -11.63
C THR A 57 8.71 -15.20 -12.56
N LYS A 58 8.30 -16.40 -12.96
CA LYS A 58 9.08 -17.28 -13.82
C LYS A 58 9.45 -16.62 -15.15
N GLU A 59 8.51 -15.91 -15.75
CA GLU A 59 8.69 -15.24 -17.03
C GLU A 59 9.06 -13.75 -16.88
N LYS A 60 8.46 -13.06 -15.93
CA LYS A 60 8.68 -11.62 -15.70
C LYS A 60 8.85 -11.30 -14.22
N LYS A 61 9.99 -10.70 -13.86
CA LYS A 61 10.31 -10.30 -12.48
C LYS A 61 9.82 -8.88 -12.15
N ARG A 62 8.58 -8.54 -12.50
CA ARG A 62 8.04 -7.21 -12.22
C ARG A 62 7.63 -7.07 -10.75
N GLY A 63 8.07 -5.99 -10.10
CA GLY A 63 7.63 -5.61 -8.75
C GLY A 63 7.73 -6.71 -7.71
N PHE A 64 8.70 -7.64 -7.86
CA PHE A 64 8.84 -8.82 -7.01
C PHE A 64 7.51 -9.59 -6.82
N GLY A 65 6.89 -10.00 -7.92
CA GLY A 65 5.58 -10.67 -7.94
C GLY A 65 4.41 -9.68 -8.01
N TYR A 66 4.55 -8.66 -8.86
CA TYR A 66 3.48 -7.69 -9.13
C TYR A 66 2.94 -6.99 -7.88
N TRP A 67 3.85 -6.72 -6.91
CA TRP A 67 3.53 -6.07 -5.63
C TRP A 67 2.55 -6.81 -4.72
N ILE A 68 2.33 -8.11 -4.91
CA ILE A 68 1.47 -8.96 -4.05
C ILE A 68 1.84 -8.88 -2.56
N TRP A 69 3.11 -8.59 -2.27
CA TRP A 69 3.61 -8.46 -0.92
C TRP A 69 2.94 -7.31 -0.14
N LYS A 70 2.38 -6.30 -0.81
CA LYS A 70 1.65 -5.22 -0.15
C LYS A 70 0.42 -5.75 0.61
N PRO A 71 -0.60 -6.32 -0.07
CA PRO A 71 -1.74 -6.87 0.64
C PRO A 71 -1.36 -8.02 1.58
N TYR A 72 -0.36 -8.83 1.22
CA TYR A 72 0.05 -9.96 2.04
C TYR A 72 0.59 -9.53 3.40
N PHE A 73 1.59 -8.67 3.47
CA PHE A 73 2.19 -8.26 4.75
C PHE A 73 1.32 -7.29 5.54
N VAL A 74 0.56 -6.44 4.87
CA VAL A 74 -0.40 -5.57 5.58
C VAL A 74 -1.49 -6.40 6.22
N LEU A 75 -2.06 -7.38 5.52
CA LEU A 75 -3.06 -8.29 6.08
C LEU A 75 -2.49 -9.07 7.27
N LYS A 76 -1.30 -9.66 7.12
CA LYS A 76 -0.61 -10.39 8.20
C LYS A 76 -0.48 -9.53 9.46
N VAL A 77 -0.05 -8.27 9.33
CA VAL A 77 0.11 -7.37 10.48
C VAL A 77 -1.25 -6.98 11.07
N LEU A 78 -2.26 -6.74 10.25
CA LEU A 78 -3.61 -6.46 10.73
C LEU A 78 -4.17 -7.65 11.52
N GLU A 79 -3.98 -8.88 11.05
CA GLU A 79 -4.45 -10.10 11.76
C GLU A 79 -3.78 -10.25 13.13
N GLU A 80 -2.48 -9.92 13.25
CA GLU A 80 -1.71 -9.96 14.50
C GLU A 80 -1.99 -8.79 15.45
N SER A 81 -2.61 -7.69 14.97
CA SER A 81 -2.85 -6.46 15.75
C SER A 81 -4.15 -6.53 16.56
N ASN A 82 -4.38 -5.53 17.42
CA ASN A 82 -5.67 -5.37 18.10
C ASN A 82 -6.62 -4.51 17.25
N PHE A 83 -7.94 -4.71 17.40
CA PHE A 83 -8.93 -3.82 16.80
C PHE A 83 -8.69 -2.37 17.20
N GLY A 84 -8.68 -1.48 16.21
CA GLY A 84 -8.38 -0.06 16.37
C GLY A 84 -6.90 0.30 16.19
N ASP A 85 -5.97 -0.65 16.20
CA ASP A 85 -4.57 -0.41 15.85
C ASP A 85 -4.48 0.09 14.39
N ILE A 86 -3.51 0.93 14.09
CA ILE A 86 -3.33 1.55 12.78
C ILE A 86 -2.03 1.04 12.16
N VAL A 87 -2.14 0.51 10.95
CA VAL A 87 -1.00 0.18 10.10
C VAL A 87 -0.77 1.32 9.11
N ASN A 88 0.44 1.87 9.08
CA ASN A 88 0.92 2.70 7.99
C ASN A 88 1.79 1.84 7.09
N TYR A 89 1.30 1.54 5.89
CA TYR A 89 2.14 0.96 4.85
C TYR A 89 2.92 2.08 4.14
N ALA A 90 4.20 1.86 3.88
CA ALA A 90 5.01 2.72 3.02
C ALA A 90 6.04 1.91 2.23
N ASP A 91 6.16 2.20 0.92
CA ASP A 91 7.20 1.60 0.08
C ASP A 91 8.58 1.93 0.62
N ILE A 92 9.50 0.97 0.60
CA ILE A 92 10.87 1.12 1.12
C ILE A 92 11.67 2.26 0.43
N GLY A 93 11.21 2.69 -0.74
CA GLY A 93 11.74 3.85 -1.46
C GLY A 93 11.32 5.20 -0.87
N CYS A 94 10.27 5.25 -0.07
CA CYS A 94 9.79 6.48 0.56
C CYS A 94 10.79 7.05 1.56
N HIS A 95 10.68 8.35 1.82
CA HIS A 95 11.42 9.04 2.88
C HIS A 95 10.46 9.45 4.00
N ILE A 96 10.82 9.12 5.24
CA ILE A 96 10.06 9.51 6.43
C ILE A 96 10.69 10.78 7.00
N ILE A 97 9.91 11.88 6.98
CA ILE A 97 10.35 13.21 7.43
C ILE A 97 9.78 13.45 8.83
N GLY A 98 10.59 13.22 9.86
CA GLY A 98 10.17 13.29 11.27
C GLY A 98 9.74 14.69 11.75
N GLU A 99 10.11 15.74 11.02
CA GLU A 99 9.76 17.14 11.37
C GLU A 99 8.27 17.44 11.21
N ASN A 100 7.55 16.68 10.39
CA ASN A 100 6.14 16.90 10.08
C ASN A 100 5.16 16.21 11.05
N LYS A 101 5.44 16.24 12.35
CA LYS A 101 4.58 15.61 13.37
C LYS A 101 3.12 16.10 13.32
N LYS A 102 2.90 17.37 13.01
CA LYS A 102 1.54 17.91 12.87
C LYS A 102 0.78 17.19 11.77
N ARG A 103 1.35 17.08 10.57
CA ARG A 103 0.70 16.41 9.43
C ARG A 103 0.44 14.93 9.73
N PHE A 104 1.37 14.25 10.39
CA PHE A 104 1.18 12.86 10.80
C PHE A 104 -0.01 12.73 11.76
N ASN A 105 -0.12 13.62 12.75
CA ASN A 105 -1.25 13.65 13.68
C ASN A 105 -2.57 13.97 12.98
N ASP A 106 -2.56 14.83 11.95
CA ASP A 106 -3.77 15.13 11.16
C ASP A 106 -4.30 13.84 10.49
N TYR A 107 -3.42 12.98 9.97
CA TYR A 107 -3.82 11.67 9.40
C TYR A 107 -4.41 10.74 10.44
N LEU A 108 -3.82 10.68 11.64
CA LEU A 108 -4.34 9.87 12.73
C LEU A 108 -5.71 10.39 13.21
N ASN A 109 -5.91 11.71 13.25
CA ASN A 109 -7.18 12.32 13.61
C ASN A 109 -8.30 11.95 12.62
N ILE A 110 -8.03 11.89 11.32
CA ILE A 110 -8.98 11.40 10.32
C ILE A 110 -9.39 9.94 10.64
N LEU A 111 -8.43 9.10 11.01
CA LEU A 111 -8.68 7.70 11.34
C LEU A 111 -9.34 7.50 12.72
N ASN A 112 -9.47 8.54 13.54
CA ASN A 112 -10.23 8.47 14.80
C ASN A 112 -11.73 8.41 14.54
N ASP A 113 -12.22 8.89 13.40
CA ASP A 113 -13.61 8.69 13.00
C ASP A 113 -13.88 7.16 12.88
N GLU A 114 -14.98 6.71 13.49
CA GLU A 114 -15.34 5.29 13.51
C GLU A 114 -15.62 4.74 12.09
N ASN A 115 -16.14 5.58 11.22
CA ASN A 115 -16.47 5.22 9.84
C ASN A 115 -15.26 5.20 8.91
N VAL A 116 -14.11 5.80 9.32
CA VAL A 116 -12.90 5.84 8.52
C VAL A 116 -11.94 4.73 8.97
N TRP A 117 -11.70 3.77 8.11
CA TRP A 117 -10.75 2.68 8.36
C TRP A 117 -9.59 2.63 7.37
N LEU A 118 -9.68 3.36 6.25
CA LEU A 118 -8.64 3.46 5.22
C LEU A 118 -8.41 4.94 4.88
N LEU A 119 -7.16 5.37 4.87
CA LEU A 119 -6.72 6.68 4.41
C LEU A 119 -5.68 6.49 3.31
N PRO A 120 -6.10 6.43 2.04
CA PRO A 120 -5.20 6.42 0.89
C PRO A 120 -4.81 7.85 0.51
N PHE A 121 -3.77 7.99 -0.31
CA PHE A 121 -3.35 9.26 -0.89
C PHE A 121 -3.63 9.28 -2.39
N GLN A 122 -4.39 10.27 -2.84
CA GLN A 122 -4.74 10.45 -4.24
C GLN A 122 -3.84 11.50 -4.89
N TYR A 123 -3.47 11.30 -6.13
CA TYR A 123 -2.79 12.34 -6.90
C TYR A 123 -3.71 13.54 -7.13
N LYS A 124 -3.15 14.74 -7.10
CA LYS A 124 -3.93 15.96 -7.29
C LYS A 124 -4.01 16.31 -8.77
N GLU A 125 -5.20 16.69 -9.26
CA GLU A 125 -5.41 17.05 -10.67
C GLU A 125 -4.54 18.22 -11.16
N ASP A 126 -4.32 19.23 -10.30
CA ASP A 126 -3.58 20.46 -10.63
C ASP A 126 -2.13 20.44 -10.13
N TYR A 127 -1.43 19.33 -10.30
CA TYR A 127 -0.01 19.33 -9.98
C TYR A 127 0.76 20.15 -11.02
N LYS A 128 0.67 21.47 -10.94
CA LYS A 128 1.61 22.39 -11.60
C LYS A 128 2.93 22.26 -10.89
N ILE A 129 3.89 21.71 -11.60
CA ILE A 129 5.23 21.48 -11.10
C ILE A 129 5.88 22.79 -10.71
N LEU A 130 6.26 22.88 -9.46
CA LEU A 130 7.34 23.75 -9.02
C LEU A 130 8.61 23.35 -9.80
N ASN A 131 9.01 24.18 -10.76
CA ASN A 131 10.25 24.08 -11.53
C ASN A 131 10.30 23.16 -12.75
N ASN A 132 9.40 23.25 -13.72
CA ASN A 132 9.60 22.84 -15.13
C ASN A 132 10.37 21.53 -15.46
N LYS A 133 10.75 20.71 -14.48
CA LYS A 133 11.61 19.53 -14.70
C LYS A 133 10.89 18.19 -14.70
N TYR A 134 9.70 18.08 -14.15
CA TYR A 134 8.95 16.82 -14.10
C TYR A 134 7.47 17.09 -14.43
N HIS A 135 7.07 16.86 -15.66
CA HIS A 135 5.65 16.73 -16.00
C HIS A 135 5.19 15.36 -15.52
N TYR A 136 4.46 15.30 -14.39
CA TYR A 136 3.59 14.15 -14.15
C TYR A 136 2.36 14.37 -15.01
N PRO A 137 2.09 13.50 -15.99
CA PRO A 137 0.84 13.58 -16.74
C PRO A 137 -0.33 13.41 -15.76
N ARG A 138 -1.51 13.90 -16.11
CA ARG A 138 -2.73 13.55 -15.39
C ARG A 138 -2.75 12.04 -15.18
N ILE A 139 -2.83 11.62 -13.93
CA ILE A 139 -2.76 10.21 -13.56
C ILE A 139 -4.18 9.74 -13.29
N GLU A 140 -4.97 9.64 -14.34
CA GLU A 140 -6.34 9.12 -14.27
C GLU A 140 -6.29 7.60 -14.15
N GLU A 141 -7.19 7.02 -13.37
CA GLU A 141 -7.21 5.57 -13.08
C GLU A 141 -7.20 4.72 -14.35
N TYR A 142 -7.94 5.09 -15.40
CA TYR A 142 -8.01 4.31 -16.64
C TYR A 142 -6.67 4.20 -17.40
N LYS A 143 -5.68 5.03 -17.08
CA LYS A 143 -4.34 4.98 -17.73
C LYS A 143 -3.40 3.96 -17.09
N PHE A 144 -3.69 3.54 -15.87
CA PHE A 144 -2.80 2.72 -15.05
C PHE A 144 -3.45 1.43 -14.54
N THR A 145 -4.76 1.32 -14.69
CA THR A 145 -5.53 0.15 -14.26
C THR A 145 -6.06 -0.59 -15.50
N LYS A 146 -5.92 -1.90 -15.51
CA LYS A 146 -6.44 -2.75 -16.60
C LYS A 146 -7.95 -2.58 -16.71
N SER A 147 -8.47 -2.51 -17.95
CA SER A 147 -9.91 -2.46 -18.20
C SER A 147 -10.65 -3.67 -17.65
N ASP A 148 -10.03 -4.86 -17.72
CA ASP A 148 -10.57 -6.11 -17.15
C ASP A 148 -10.82 -6.00 -15.64
N LEU A 149 -10.01 -5.21 -14.91
CA LEU A 149 -10.22 -4.98 -13.48
C LEU A 149 -11.44 -4.08 -13.24
N PHE A 150 -11.65 -3.06 -14.08
CA PHE A 150 -12.86 -2.23 -14.02
C PHE A 150 -14.13 -3.05 -14.36
N GLU A 151 -14.03 -3.94 -15.35
CA GLU A 151 -15.13 -4.85 -15.69
C GLU A 151 -15.43 -5.83 -14.53
N TYR A 152 -14.39 -6.42 -13.94
CA TYR A 152 -14.55 -7.33 -12.81
C TYR A 152 -15.29 -6.69 -11.61
N TYR A 153 -15.11 -5.39 -11.40
CA TYR A 153 -15.81 -4.62 -10.36
C TYR A 153 -17.06 -3.90 -10.86
N ASP A 154 -17.54 -4.19 -12.08
CA ASP A 154 -18.73 -3.57 -12.69
C ASP A 154 -18.67 -2.04 -12.68
N CYS A 155 -17.48 -1.47 -12.91
CA CYS A 155 -17.30 -0.03 -12.94
C CYS A 155 -16.65 0.51 -14.22
N LEU A 156 -16.51 -0.31 -15.26
CA LEU A 156 -15.87 0.06 -16.54
C LEU A 156 -16.52 1.29 -17.20
N ASN A 157 -17.84 1.48 -17.03
CA ASN A 157 -18.58 2.60 -17.58
C ASN A 157 -18.80 3.74 -16.58
N ASN A 158 -18.31 3.62 -15.35
CA ASN A 158 -18.45 4.65 -14.34
C ASN A 158 -17.36 5.70 -14.46
N LYS A 159 -17.68 6.81 -15.15
CA LYS A 159 -16.74 7.92 -15.39
C LYS A 159 -16.26 8.61 -14.10
N GLU A 160 -17.06 8.56 -13.04
CA GLU A 160 -16.68 9.11 -11.74
C GLU A 160 -15.57 8.30 -11.06
N ILE A 161 -15.40 7.03 -11.44
CA ILE A 161 -14.30 6.18 -10.97
C ILE A 161 -13.13 6.24 -11.94
N ILE A 162 -13.36 5.90 -13.21
CA ILE A 162 -12.27 5.70 -14.18
C ILE A 162 -11.51 6.98 -14.54
N ASN A 163 -12.16 8.15 -14.44
CA ASN A 163 -11.55 9.44 -14.75
C ASN A 163 -10.98 10.17 -13.51
N THR A 164 -11.07 9.59 -12.33
CA THR A 164 -10.45 10.20 -11.14
C THR A 164 -8.94 10.06 -11.17
N PRO A 165 -8.21 10.97 -10.52
CA PRO A 165 -6.78 10.78 -10.28
C PRO A 165 -6.53 9.49 -9.48
N GLN A 166 -5.50 8.76 -9.87
CA GLN A 166 -5.15 7.48 -9.26
C GLN A 166 -4.80 7.63 -7.77
N PHE A 167 -5.17 6.64 -6.97
CA PHE A 167 -4.67 6.49 -5.62
C PHE A 167 -3.25 5.92 -5.63
N TRP A 168 -2.36 6.59 -4.93
CA TRP A 168 -0.98 6.15 -4.82
C TRP A 168 -0.82 4.99 -3.82
N ALA A 169 -0.58 3.80 -4.34
CA ALA A 169 -0.39 2.60 -3.52
C ALA A 169 0.99 2.53 -2.82
N GLY A 170 1.83 3.56 -2.94
CA GLY A 170 3.14 3.61 -2.29
C GLY A 170 3.11 3.96 -0.81
N SER A 171 2.01 4.54 -0.31
CA SER A 171 1.75 4.71 1.12
C SER A 171 0.25 4.86 1.38
N PHE A 172 -0.21 4.29 2.50
CA PHE A 172 -1.56 4.46 3.01
C PHE A 172 -1.61 4.12 4.50
N PHE A 173 -2.66 4.58 5.18
CA PHE A 173 -2.96 4.17 6.55
C PHE A 173 -4.23 3.33 6.56
N ILE A 174 -4.24 2.29 7.38
CA ILE A 174 -5.37 1.39 7.52
C ILE A 174 -5.55 1.00 9.00
N LYS A 175 -6.75 1.26 9.52
CA LYS A 175 -7.13 0.90 10.89
C LYS A 175 -7.69 -0.51 10.90
N LYS A 176 -7.29 -1.35 11.87
CA LYS A 176 -7.87 -2.69 12.01
C LYS A 176 -9.34 -2.62 12.37
N THR A 177 -10.17 -3.09 11.46
CA THR A 177 -11.61 -3.30 11.55
C THR A 177 -11.99 -4.54 10.77
N GLU A 178 -13.21 -5.02 10.88
CA GLU A 178 -13.71 -6.11 10.02
C GLU A 178 -13.66 -5.71 8.54
N ASN A 179 -14.04 -4.46 8.20
CA ASN A 179 -14.00 -3.96 6.83
C ASN A 179 -12.58 -3.92 6.25
N SER A 180 -11.60 -3.50 7.05
CA SER A 180 -10.20 -3.46 6.59
C SER A 180 -9.62 -4.85 6.38
N LEU A 181 -9.94 -5.80 7.24
CA LEU A 181 -9.55 -7.20 7.08
C LEU A 181 -10.19 -7.81 5.82
N TYR A 182 -11.49 -7.56 5.61
CA TYR A 182 -12.19 -8.00 4.42
C TYR A 182 -11.57 -7.41 3.15
N PHE A 183 -11.34 -6.09 3.11
CA PHE A 183 -10.72 -5.40 1.98
C PHE A 183 -9.34 -5.96 1.63
N MET A 184 -8.46 -6.13 2.62
CA MET A 184 -7.12 -6.66 2.38
C MET A 184 -7.14 -8.12 1.90
N LYS A 185 -8.10 -8.93 2.38
CA LYS A 185 -8.32 -10.29 1.88
C LYS A 185 -8.78 -10.28 0.41
N GLN A 186 -9.73 -9.42 0.06
CA GLN A 186 -10.19 -9.27 -1.33
C GLN A 186 -9.04 -8.84 -2.25
N TRP A 187 -8.23 -7.86 -1.83
CA TRP A 187 -7.07 -7.42 -2.61
C TRP A 187 -6.06 -8.57 -2.82
N LEU A 188 -5.75 -9.34 -1.79
CA LEU A 188 -4.84 -10.48 -1.90
C LEU A 188 -5.45 -11.61 -2.76
N ASP A 189 -6.75 -11.87 -2.63
CA ASP A 189 -7.46 -12.93 -3.36
C ASP A 189 -7.44 -12.72 -4.88
N ILE A 190 -7.44 -11.48 -5.37
CA ILE A 190 -7.31 -11.19 -6.81
C ILE A 190 -6.03 -11.82 -7.37
N PHE A 191 -4.91 -11.71 -6.66
CA PHE A 191 -3.65 -12.29 -7.10
C PHE A 191 -3.73 -13.84 -7.20
N PHE A 192 -4.43 -14.48 -6.28
CA PHE A 192 -4.53 -15.95 -6.28
C PHE A 192 -5.58 -16.49 -7.24
N LYS A 193 -6.70 -15.78 -7.41
CA LYS A 193 -7.88 -16.28 -8.14
C LYS A 193 -7.96 -15.73 -9.56
N ARG A 194 -7.50 -14.50 -9.77
CA ARG A 194 -7.60 -13.76 -11.02
C ARG A 194 -6.31 -12.96 -11.31
N PHE A 195 -5.20 -13.70 -11.38
CA PHE A 195 -3.88 -13.08 -11.64
C PHE A 195 -3.84 -12.34 -12.98
N ASP A 196 -4.64 -12.77 -13.94
CA ASP A 196 -4.88 -12.11 -15.22
C ASP A 196 -5.28 -10.62 -15.09
N LEU A 197 -5.92 -10.23 -13.97
CA LEU A 197 -6.34 -8.85 -13.73
C LEU A 197 -5.20 -7.93 -13.26
N VAL A 198 -4.07 -8.47 -12.86
CA VAL A 198 -2.95 -7.72 -12.26
C VAL A 198 -1.63 -7.92 -13.00
N ASP A 199 -1.57 -8.81 -13.98
CA ASP A 199 -0.38 -9.08 -14.79
C ASP A 199 -0.24 -8.10 -15.98
N ASP A 200 0.77 -8.33 -16.84
CA ASP A 200 1.05 -7.50 -18.01
C ASP A 200 0.39 -8.01 -19.30
N THR A 201 -0.59 -8.91 -19.22
CA THR A 201 -1.36 -9.31 -20.40
C THR A 201 -2.24 -8.17 -20.87
N ASN A 202 -2.47 -8.07 -22.17
CA ASN A 202 -3.36 -7.04 -22.71
C ASN A 202 -4.81 -7.32 -22.30
N SER A 203 -5.53 -6.25 -22.03
CA SER A 203 -6.98 -6.24 -21.80
C SER A 203 -7.72 -6.28 -23.12
#